data_8708678b1c796e6351bf07378a06b409
#
_entry.id   8708678b1c796e6351bf07378a06b409
#
_cell.length_a   1.000
_cell.length_b   1.000
_cell.length_c   1.000
_cell.angle_alpha   90.00
_cell.angle_beta   90.00
_cell.angle_gamma   90.00
#
_symmetry.space_group_name_H-M   'P 1'
#
loop_
_entity.id
_entity.type
_entity.pdbx_description
1 polymer ?
#
loop_
_entity_poly.entity_id
_entity_poly.type
_entity_poly.pdbx_seq_one_letter_code
_entity_poly.pdbx_strand_id
1 'polypeptide(L)'
;MRTIAVTSGKGGVGKTNLSCNLGIQFSKLGRRVVLFDADLGLANLDVVLGASAEYTLQHVLSGERTLSQVVQDGPAGVRYIAGGSGVEAMVNLNGPQLDRFLTELAELERSTDILIFDTGAGIDGTVLTFLQAADECLLVATPDPASITDAYA
;
A
#
# COMPACT_ATOMS: atom_id res chain seq x y z
N MET A 1 -1.35 0.28 15.37
CA MET A 1 -1.33 0.84 13.98
C MET A 1 -2.72 0.66 13.39
N ARG A 2 -3.27 1.67 12.70
CA ARG A 2 -4.54 1.58 11.96
C ARG A 2 -4.24 1.37 10.48
N THR A 3 -4.94 0.46 9.84
CA THR A 3 -4.71 0.10 8.43
C THR A 3 -5.89 0.53 7.57
N ILE A 4 -5.61 1.19 6.45
CA ILE A 4 -6.61 1.69 5.49
C ILE A 4 -6.25 1.17 4.11
N ALA A 5 -7.17 0.47 3.44
CA ALA A 5 -7.00 0.11 2.03
C ALA A 5 -7.77 1.09 1.15
N VAL A 6 -7.09 1.63 0.14
CA VAL A 6 -7.70 2.50 -0.89
C VAL A 6 -7.86 1.68 -2.17
N THR A 7 -9.08 1.47 -2.59
CA THR A 7 -9.41 0.60 -3.73
C THR A 7 -10.42 1.22 -4.68
N SER A 8 -10.59 0.63 -5.86
CA SER A 8 -11.62 0.99 -6.84
C SER A 8 -11.90 -0.17 -7.78
N GLY A 9 -13.10 -0.27 -8.29
CA GLY A 9 -13.42 -1.23 -9.35
C GLY A 9 -12.74 -0.92 -10.68
N LYS A 10 -12.41 0.35 -10.97
CA LYS A 10 -11.85 0.82 -12.26
C LYS A 10 -10.49 1.50 -12.07
N GLY A 11 -9.58 1.28 -13.04
CA GLY A 11 -8.30 1.99 -13.11
C GLY A 11 -8.47 3.47 -13.46
N GLY A 12 -7.50 4.31 -13.06
CA GLY A 12 -7.44 5.72 -13.42
C GLY A 12 -8.41 6.64 -12.68
N VAL A 13 -9.11 6.18 -11.64
CA VAL A 13 -10.05 7.01 -10.85
C VAL A 13 -9.37 7.90 -9.81
N GLY A 14 -8.05 7.80 -9.65
CA GLY A 14 -7.27 8.65 -8.75
C GLY A 14 -6.92 8.05 -7.39
N LYS A 15 -6.96 6.73 -7.22
CA LYS A 15 -6.59 6.05 -5.95
C LYS A 15 -5.24 6.50 -5.40
N THR A 16 -4.18 6.34 -6.18
CA THR A 16 -2.80 6.70 -5.76
C THR A 16 -2.69 8.17 -5.35
N ASN A 17 -3.32 9.08 -6.12
CA ASN A 17 -3.39 10.49 -5.74
C ASN A 17 -4.12 10.69 -4.40
N LEU A 18 -5.23 9.98 -4.18
CA LEU A 18 -5.96 10.04 -2.92
C LEU A 18 -5.11 9.49 -1.78
N SER A 19 -4.50 8.31 -1.96
CA SER A 19 -3.63 7.66 -0.97
C SER A 19 -2.47 8.58 -0.55
N CYS A 20 -1.76 9.15 -1.53
CA CYS A 20 -0.66 10.09 -1.28
C CYS A 20 -1.11 11.34 -0.52
N ASN A 21 -2.18 11.99 -0.99
CA ASN A 21 -2.67 13.21 -0.35
C ASN A 21 -3.22 12.95 1.05
N LEU A 22 -3.92 11.85 1.25
CA LEU A 22 -4.43 11.45 2.56
C LEU A 22 -3.27 11.18 3.53
N GLY A 23 -2.26 10.44 3.10
CA GLY A 23 -1.06 10.17 3.90
C GLY A 23 -0.31 11.45 4.27
N ILE A 24 -0.13 12.36 3.33
CA ILE A 24 0.48 13.67 3.57
C ILE A 24 -0.33 14.51 4.57
N GLN A 25 -1.66 14.50 4.47
CA GLN A 25 -2.50 15.26 5.43
C GLN A 25 -2.44 14.65 6.84
N PHE A 26 -2.48 13.33 6.98
CA PHE A 26 -2.30 12.69 8.28
C PHE A 26 -0.90 12.97 8.85
N SER A 27 0.13 12.97 8.03
CA SER A 27 1.49 13.32 8.47
C SER A 27 1.57 14.77 8.96
N LYS A 28 0.94 15.72 8.26
CA LYS A 28 0.82 17.13 8.70
C LYS A 28 0.04 17.29 10.01
N LEU A 29 -0.87 16.36 10.32
CA LEU A 29 -1.57 16.29 11.60
C LEU A 29 -0.77 15.59 12.71
N GLY A 30 0.52 15.32 12.46
CA GLY A 30 1.44 14.73 13.44
C GLY A 30 1.34 13.21 13.57
N ARG A 31 0.69 12.52 12.62
CA ARG A 31 0.65 11.06 12.60
C ARG A 31 1.85 10.48 11.86
N ARG A 32 2.40 9.38 12.37
CA ARG A 32 3.44 8.61 11.69
C ARG A 32 2.77 7.73 10.64
N VAL A 33 2.89 8.10 9.37
CA VAL A 33 2.20 7.45 8.26
C VAL A 33 3.19 6.67 7.39
N VAL A 34 2.78 5.49 6.96
CA VAL A 34 3.43 4.72 5.89
C VAL A 34 2.41 4.46 4.79
N LEU A 35 2.79 4.78 3.56
CA LEU A 35 2.08 4.39 2.35
C LEU A 35 2.68 3.08 1.83
N PHE A 36 1.87 2.12 1.48
CA PHE A 36 2.31 0.85 0.92
C PHE A 36 1.75 0.70 -0.48
N ASP A 37 2.64 0.66 -1.47
CA ASP A 37 2.28 0.41 -2.86
C ASP A 37 1.92 -1.07 -3.04
N ALA A 38 0.64 -1.35 -3.14
CA ALA A 38 0.06 -2.68 -3.28
C ALA A 38 -0.51 -2.93 -4.69
N ASP A 39 -0.12 -2.10 -5.68
CA ASP A 39 -0.51 -2.30 -7.09
C ASP A 39 0.48 -3.21 -7.82
N LEU A 40 0.01 -4.38 -8.25
CA LEU A 40 0.79 -5.34 -9.02
C LEU A 40 1.19 -4.85 -10.42
N GLY A 41 0.33 -4.04 -11.02
CA GLY A 41 0.45 -3.72 -12.44
C GLY A 41 1.31 -2.51 -12.73
N LEU A 42 1.15 -1.46 -11.94
CA LEU A 42 1.78 -0.17 -12.15
C LEU A 42 2.11 0.47 -10.79
N ALA A 43 3.21 0.02 -10.17
CA ALA A 43 3.75 0.71 -9.01
C ALA A 43 4.06 2.17 -9.38
N ASN A 44 3.26 3.10 -8.87
CA ASN A 44 3.33 4.53 -9.20
C ASN A 44 3.44 5.44 -7.98
N LEU A 45 3.47 4.86 -6.79
CA LEU A 45 3.47 5.63 -5.56
C LEU A 45 4.69 6.55 -5.46
N ASP A 46 5.87 6.02 -5.79
CA ASP A 46 7.13 6.77 -5.82
C ASP A 46 7.09 7.90 -6.86
N VAL A 47 6.53 7.65 -8.04
CA VAL A 47 6.36 8.66 -9.10
C VAL A 47 5.45 9.79 -8.64
N VAL A 48 4.30 9.47 -8.03
CA VAL A 48 3.34 10.48 -7.53
C VAL A 48 3.94 11.27 -6.36
N LEU A 49 4.74 10.63 -5.52
CA LEU A 49 5.45 11.30 -4.42
C LEU A 49 6.67 12.12 -4.90
N GLY A 50 7.08 12.00 -6.17
CA GLY A 50 8.29 12.63 -6.69
C GLY A 50 9.56 12.06 -6.06
N ALA A 51 9.52 10.78 -5.67
CA ALA A 51 10.59 10.05 -4.99
C ALA A 51 11.14 8.93 -5.89
N SER A 52 12.21 8.30 -5.47
CA SER A 52 12.79 7.13 -6.16
C SER A 52 13.12 6.07 -5.12
N ALA A 53 12.51 4.91 -5.26
CA ALA A 53 12.70 3.82 -4.33
C ALA A 53 14.04 3.10 -4.60
N GLU A 54 14.92 3.06 -3.59
CA GLU A 54 16.15 2.27 -3.65
C GLU A 54 15.87 0.78 -3.41
N TYR A 55 14.95 0.50 -2.47
CA TYR A 55 14.55 -0.85 -2.09
C TYR A 55 13.03 -1.00 -2.18
N THR A 56 12.60 -2.22 -2.48
CA THR A 56 11.19 -2.58 -2.65
C THR A 56 10.82 -3.74 -1.74
N LEU A 57 9.55 -4.09 -1.68
CA LEU A 57 9.08 -5.26 -0.98
C LEU A 57 9.78 -6.56 -1.41
N GLN A 58 10.23 -6.64 -2.68
CA GLN A 58 11.00 -7.79 -3.17
C GLN A 58 12.24 -8.08 -2.33
N HIS A 59 12.97 -7.05 -1.88
CA HIS A 59 14.17 -7.20 -1.04
C HIS A 59 13.83 -7.73 0.37
N VAL A 60 12.61 -7.47 0.85
CA VAL A 60 12.13 -8.05 2.12
C VAL A 60 11.83 -9.53 1.94
N LEU A 61 11.12 -9.89 0.88
CA LEU A 61 10.71 -11.27 0.64
C LEU A 61 11.89 -12.20 0.27
N SER A 62 12.92 -11.65 -0.40
CA SER A 62 14.17 -12.37 -0.65
C SER A 62 15.04 -12.53 0.60
N GLY A 63 14.75 -11.78 1.66
CA GLY A 63 15.53 -11.80 2.88
C GLY A 63 16.76 -10.89 2.89
N GLU A 64 16.94 -10.07 1.87
CA GLU A 64 18.06 -9.13 1.76
C GLU A 64 17.92 -7.93 2.71
N ARG A 65 16.68 -7.52 2.98
CA ARG A 65 16.34 -6.38 3.83
C ARG A 65 15.19 -6.71 4.78
N THR A 66 15.10 -5.96 5.87
CA THR A 66 13.92 -5.96 6.73
C THR A 66 12.87 -4.98 6.19
N LEU A 67 11.61 -5.13 6.60
CA LEU A 67 10.54 -4.21 6.23
C LEU A 67 10.87 -2.76 6.66
N SER A 68 11.45 -2.59 7.84
CA SER A 68 11.89 -1.27 8.33
C SER A 68 13.02 -0.65 7.49
N GLN A 69 13.87 -1.46 6.86
CA GLN A 69 14.96 -0.99 6.00
C GLN A 69 14.51 -0.57 4.60
N VAL A 70 13.35 -1.03 4.14
CA VAL A 70 12.79 -0.65 2.84
C VAL A 70 11.79 0.50 2.95
N VAL A 71 11.44 0.91 4.16
CA VAL A 71 10.67 2.15 4.38
C VAL A 71 11.53 3.33 3.99
N GLN A 72 11.02 4.19 3.15
CA GLN A 72 11.70 5.37 2.63
C GLN A 72 10.94 6.64 2.98
N ASP A 73 11.68 7.73 3.09
CA ASP A 73 11.08 9.04 3.37
C ASP A 73 10.52 9.66 2.09
N GLY A 74 9.31 10.19 2.21
CA GLY A 74 8.61 10.94 1.18
C GLY A 74 8.37 12.40 1.58
N PRO A 75 7.64 13.15 0.77
CA PRO A 75 7.37 14.56 1.03
C PRO A 75 6.52 14.76 2.31
N ALA A 76 6.69 15.90 2.95
CA ALA A 76 5.93 16.32 4.14
C ALA A 76 5.96 15.32 5.32
N GLY A 77 7.01 14.49 5.43
CA GLY A 77 7.17 13.54 6.52
C GLY A 77 6.38 12.23 6.37
N VAL A 78 5.68 12.04 5.24
CA VAL A 78 5.12 10.73 4.92
C VAL A 78 6.26 9.75 4.58
N ARG A 79 6.11 8.49 4.96
CA ARG A 79 7.03 7.42 4.57
C ARG A 79 6.31 6.47 3.62
N TYR A 80 7.07 5.72 2.83
CA TYR A 80 6.47 4.79 1.88
C TYR A 80 7.29 3.52 1.69
N ILE A 81 6.62 2.47 1.24
CA ILE A 81 7.18 1.19 0.81
C ILE A 81 6.78 0.99 -0.64
N ALA A 82 7.75 0.87 -1.51
CA ALA A 82 7.51 0.52 -2.92
C ALA A 82 7.26 -0.98 -3.05
N GLY A 83 6.14 -1.36 -3.64
CA GLY A 83 5.75 -2.76 -3.79
C GLY A 83 6.56 -3.49 -4.85
N GLY A 84 6.57 -2.99 -6.07
CA GLY A 84 7.21 -3.64 -7.21
C GLY A 84 6.71 -5.07 -7.40
N SER A 85 7.55 -5.95 -7.96
CA SER A 85 7.24 -7.38 -8.13
C SER A 85 7.06 -8.16 -6.81
N GLY A 86 7.42 -7.57 -5.67
CA GLY A 86 7.23 -8.17 -4.36
C GLY A 86 5.76 -8.32 -3.96
N VAL A 87 4.87 -7.47 -4.48
CA VAL A 87 3.43 -7.54 -4.16
C VAL A 87 2.81 -8.85 -4.67
N GLU A 88 3.16 -9.31 -5.88
CA GLU A 88 2.71 -10.59 -6.42
C GLU A 88 3.25 -11.77 -5.57
N ALA A 89 4.50 -11.68 -5.13
CA ALA A 89 5.11 -12.70 -4.30
C ALA A 89 4.45 -12.83 -2.92
N MET A 90 3.88 -11.75 -2.38
CA MET A 90 3.15 -11.79 -1.09
C MET A 90 1.97 -12.75 -1.08
N VAL A 91 1.25 -12.85 -2.19
CA VAL A 91 0.05 -13.73 -2.28
C VAL A 91 0.44 -15.21 -2.23
N ASN A 92 1.69 -15.53 -2.56
CA ASN A 92 2.22 -16.89 -2.66
C ASN A 92 3.26 -17.23 -1.57
N LEU A 93 3.30 -16.48 -0.46
CA LEU A 93 4.22 -16.76 0.64
C LEU A 93 3.98 -18.14 1.24
N ASN A 94 5.07 -18.90 1.43
CA ASN A 94 5.00 -20.12 2.25
C ASN A 94 4.95 -19.76 3.76
N GLY A 95 4.64 -20.76 4.60
CA GLY A 95 4.48 -20.54 6.05
C GLY A 95 5.64 -19.77 6.69
N PRO A 96 6.91 -20.21 6.57
CA PRO A 96 8.05 -19.49 7.16
C PRO A 96 8.24 -18.06 6.63
N GLN A 97 7.98 -17.82 5.36
CA GLN A 97 8.05 -16.46 4.78
C GLN A 97 6.94 -15.56 5.32
N LEU A 98 5.74 -16.09 5.46
CA LEU A 98 4.61 -15.38 6.06
C LEU A 98 4.88 -15.03 7.52
N ASP A 99 5.36 -15.97 8.33
CA ASP A 99 5.68 -15.75 9.75
C ASP A 99 6.74 -14.66 9.91
N ARG A 100 7.76 -14.67 9.06
CA ARG A 100 8.78 -13.63 9.03
C ARG A 100 8.18 -12.27 8.67
N PHE A 101 7.39 -12.20 7.60
CA PHE A 101 6.75 -10.96 7.16
C PHE A 101 5.84 -10.38 8.25
N LEU A 102 5.04 -11.22 8.92
CA LEU A 102 4.17 -10.79 10.02
C LEU A 102 4.98 -10.26 11.22
N THR A 103 6.12 -10.88 11.52
CA THR A 103 7.03 -10.40 12.57
C THR A 103 7.56 -9.01 12.24
N GLU A 104 8.01 -8.79 11.01
CA GLU A 104 8.52 -7.50 10.55
C GLU A 104 7.42 -6.43 10.47
N LEU A 105 6.20 -6.83 10.12
CA LEU A 105 5.03 -5.93 10.14
C LEU A 105 4.70 -5.47 11.58
N ALA A 106 4.80 -6.38 12.56
CA ALA A 106 4.61 -6.03 13.97
C ALA A 106 5.70 -5.07 14.49
N GLU A 107 6.91 -5.14 13.96
CA GLU A 107 7.96 -4.15 14.27
C GLU A 107 7.64 -2.79 13.64
N LEU A 108 7.19 -2.75 12.40
CA LEU A 108 6.76 -1.53 11.72
C LEU A 108 5.62 -0.83 12.49
N GLU A 109 4.71 -1.60 13.08
CA GLU A 109 3.61 -1.08 13.90
C GLU A 109 4.07 -0.18 15.05
N ARG A 110 5.20 -0.48 15.68
CA ARG A 110 5.74 0.33 16.79
C ARG A 110 6.12 1.75 16.37
N SER A 111 6.44 1.94 15.10
CA SER A 111 6.88 3.23 14.54
C SER A 111 5.84 3.88 13.62
N THR A 112 4.64 3.30 13.48
CA THR A 112 3.62 3.70 12.51
C THR A 112 2.26 3.80 13.20
N ASP A 113 1.58 4.93 13.02
CA ASP A 113 0.22 5.13 13.53
C ASP A 113 -0.82 4.72 12.49
N ILE A 114 -0.54 5.01 11.21
CA ILE A 114 -1.44 4.72 10.08
C ILE A 114 -0.63 4.09 8.93
N LEU A 115 -1.11 2.95 8.43
CA LEU A 115 -0.63 2.29 7.22
C LEU A 115 -1.72 2.36 6.15
N ILE A 116 -1.41 2.93 4.99
CA ILE A 116 -2.33 3.04 3.86
C ILE A 116 -1.86 2.11 2.75
N PHE A 117 -2.67 1.13 2.37
CA PHE A 117 -2.47 0.29 1.20
C PHE A 117 -3.05 0.99 -0.03
N ASP A 118 -2.22 1.37 -0.99
CA ASP A 118 -2.65 1.83 -2.31
C ASP A 118 -2.78 0.62 -3.23
N THR A 119 -3.99 0.09 -3.38
CA THR A 119 -4.21 -1.17 -4.12
C THR A 119 -4.39 -0.94 -5.61
N GLY A 120 -4.20 -1.98 -6.40
CA GLY A 120 -4.62 -2.01 -7.80
C GLY A 120 -6.13 -1.80 -7.96
N ALA A 121 -6.58 -1.72 -9.21
CA ALA A 121 -8.00 -1.68 -9.54
C ALA A 121 -8.57 -3.09 -9.68
N GLY A 122 -9.86 -3.25 -9.40
CA GLY A 122 -10.58 -4.51 -9.56
C GLY A 122 -10.68 -5.34 -8.29
N ILE A 123 -10.91 -6.63 -8.47
CA ILE A 123 -11.22 -7.60 -7.41
C ILE A 123 -10.31 -8.84 -7.50
N ASP A 124 -9.09 -8.70 -7.98
CA ASP A 124 -8.16 -9.83 -8.00
C ASP A 124 -7.77 -10.27 -6.58
N GLY A 125 -7.16 -11.46 -6.49
CA GLY A 125 -6.82 -12.05 -5.20
C GLY A 125 -5.88 -11.18 -4.35
N THR A 126 -5.02 -10.39 -4.98
CA THR A 126 -4.10 -9.49 -4.28
C THR A 126 -4.84 -8.32 -3.65
N VAL A 127 -5.72 -7.67 -4.41
CA VAL A 127 -6.57 -6.58 -3.90
C VAL A 127 -7.41 -7.09 -2.73
N LEU A 128 -8.07 -8.24 -2.88
CA LEU A 128 -8.90 -8.84 -1.82
C LEU A 128 -8.07 -9.16 -0.57
N THR A 129 -6.84 -9.61 -0.71
CA THR A 129 -5.93 -9.87 0.43
C THR A 129 -5.67 -8.60 1.24
N PHE A 130 -5.36 -7.48 0.58
CA PHE A 130 -5.15 -6.21 1.27
C PHE A 130 -6.43 -5.63 1.88
N LEU A 131 -7.57 -5.79 1.19
CA LEU A 131 -8.88 -5.37 1.74
C LEU A 131 -9.23 -6.14 3.02
N GLN A 132 -8.98 -7.45 3.05
CA GLN A 132 -9.24 -8.28 4.23
C GLN A 132 -8.28 -8.00 5.39
N ALA A 133 -7.06 -7.55 5.09
CA ALA A 133 -6.05 -7.21 6.09
C ALA A 133 -6.24 -5.79 6.68
N ALA A 134 -7.03 -4.92 6.03
CA ALA A 134 -7.25 -3.55 6.46
C ALA A 134 -8.37 -3.43 7.49
N ASP A 135 -8.21 -2.48 8.44
CA ASP A 135 -9.28 -2.12 9.39
C ASP A 135 -10.40 -1.34 8.69
N GLU A 136 -10.07 -0.59 7.64
CA GLU A 136 -10.99 0.25 6.88
C GLU A 136 -10.69 0.18 5.39
N CYS A 137 -11.76 0.31 4.59
CA CYS A 137 -11.68 0.37 3.14
C CYS A 137 -12.25 1.70 2.63
N LEU A 138 -11.48 2.40 1.79
CA LEU A 138 -11.92 3.56 1.03
C LEU A 138 -12.13 3.16 -0.42
N LEU A 139 -13.39 3.02 -0.82
CA LEU A 139 -13.76 2.72 -2.20
C LEU A 139 -13.86 4.02 -2.99
N VAL A 140 -13.01 4.16 -4.00
CA VAL A 140 -12.97 5.34 -4.90
C VAL A 140 -13.78 5.05 -6.15
N ALA A 141 -14.78 5.87 -6.39
CA ALA A 141 -15.59 5.83 -7.62
C ALA A 141 -15.73 7.23 -8.21
N THR A 142 -15.85 7.31 -9.54
CA THR A 142 -16.18 8.54 -10.27
C THR A 142 -17.65 8.51 -10.69
N PRO A 143 -18.27 9.64 -11.07
CA PRO A 143 -19.66 9.69 -11.57
C PRO A 143 -19.90 8.94 -12.89
N ASP A 144 -18.86 8.35 -13.49
CA ASP A 144 -18.96 7.51 -14.67
C ASP A 144 -19.74 6.22 -14.35
N PRO A 145 -20.79 5.85 -15.13
CA PRO A 145 -21.58 4.66 -14.89
C PRO A 145 -20.78 3.37 -14.79
N ALA A 146 -19.72 3.21 -15.59
CA ALA A 146 -18.84 2.05 -15.53
C ALA A 146 -18.10 1.98 -14.18
N SER A 147 -17.57 3.13 -13.70
CA SER A 147 -16.89 3.18 -12.40
C SER A 147 -17.82 2.81 -11.25
N ILE A 148 -19.08 3.27 -11.30
CA ILE A 148 -20.08 2.94 -10.27
C ILE A 148 -20.43 1.45 -10.34
N THR A 149 -20.63 0.89 -11.53
CA THR A 149 -20.93 -0.53 -11.70
C THR A 149 -19.79 -1.41 -11.18
N ASP A 150 -18.56 -1.09 -11.54
CA ASP A 150 -17.36 -1.84 -11.10
C ASP A 150 -17.12 -1.72 -9.59
N ALA A 151 -17.57 -0.62 -8.97
CA ALA A 151 -17.48 -0.45 -7.53
C ALA A 151 -18.46 -1.34 -6.74
N TYR A 152 -19.52 -1.83 -7.40
CA TYR A 152 -20.49 -2.76 -6.79
C TYR A 152 -20.11 -4.24 -6.96
N ALA A 153 -19.12 -4.57 -7.79
CA ALA A 153 -18.66 -5.92 -8.00
C ALA A 153 -17.83 -6.44 -6.84
#